data_f83c86382f6418bfe8e558f2b00d0b2d
#
_entry.id   f83c86382f6418bfe8e558f2b00d0b2d
#
_cell.length_a   1.000
_cell.length_b   1.000
_cell.length_c   1.000
_cell.angle_alpha   90.00
_cell.angle_beta   90.00
_cell.angle_gamma   90.00
#
_symmetry.space_group_name_H-M   'P 1'
#
loop_
_entity.id
_entity.type
_entity.pdbx_description
1 polymer ?
#
loop_
_entity_poly.entity_id
_entity_poly.type
_entity_poly.pdbx_seq_one_letter_code
_entity_poly.pdbx_strand_id
1 'polypeptide(L)'
;MDEFVPRDFDVPRRLETPQFVLEPLDPEHNDQDYDAWTSSREHIHATPGWEDSSWPREMTPEENRADLQRHADDFRNRTGFTYTVLEPASRDVIGCVYIYPLPDSDYDARALSWVRASHAQLDTPLWRVVSEWLASDWPFGSVEYAPRT
;
A
#
# COMPACT_ATOMS: atom_id res chain seq x y z
N MET A 1 -16.68 20.21 -3.91
CA MET A 1 -16.01 19.18 -3.12
C MET A 1 -15.21 18.28 -4.04
N ASP A 2 -13.92 18.26 -3.81
CA ASP A 2 -13.01 17.57 -4.71
C ASP A 2 -13.01 16.07 -4.41
N GLU A 3 -13.25 15.27 -5.45
CA GLU A 3 -13.15 13.83 -5.34
C GLU A 3 -11.69 13.44 -5.56
N PHE A 4 -11.22 12.42 -4.85
CA PHE A 4 -9.85 11.96 -4.99
C PHE A 4 -9.57 11.45 -6.40
N VAL A 5 -10.51 10.70 -6.96
CA VAL A 5 -10.42 10.23 -8.36
C VAL A 5 -11.69 10.60 -9.10
N PRO A 6 -11.64 10.79 -10.44
CA PRO A 6 -12.85 11.08 -11.23
C PRO A 6 -13.91 10.00 -11.07
N ARG A 7 -15.19 10.39 -11.12
CA ARG A 7 -16.29 9.44 -10.94
C ARG A 7 -16.29 8.33 -11.97
N ASP A 8 -15.83 8.60 -13.17
CA ASP A 8 -15.83 7.62 -14.26
C ASP A 8 -14.54 6.79 -14.29
N PHE A 9 -13.65 7.00 -13.34
CA PHE A 9 -12.42 6.20 -13.25
C PHE A 9 -12.72 4.86 -12.62
N ASP A 10 -12.38 3.78 -13.34
CA ASP A 10 -12.50 2.41 -12.82
C ASP A 10 -11.23 2.09 -12.02
N VAL A 11 -11.38 2.03 -10.69
CA VAL A 11 -10.25 1.74 -9.80
C VAL A 11 -9.80 0.29 -10.02
N PRO A 12 -8.51 0.07 -10.35
CA PRO A 12 -8.02 -1.30 -10.52
C PRO A 12 -8.18 -2.12 -9.24
N ARG A 13 -8.69 -3.33 -9.39
CA ARG A 13 -8.86 -4.25 -8.26
C ARG A 13 -7.76 -5.32 -8.23
N ARG A 14 -6.85 -5.29 -9.19
CA ARG A 14 -5.79 -6.28 -9.26
C ARG A 14 -4.64 -5.76 -10.12
N LEU A 15 -3.44 -5.98 -9.66
CA LEU A 15 -2.22 -5.82 -10.46
C LEU A 15 -1.45 -7.12 -10.34
N GLU A 16 -1.12 -7.74 -11.46
CA GLU A 16 -0.42 -9.01 -11.45
C GLU A 16 0.86 -8.93 -12.27
N THR A 17 1.96 -9.33 -11.67
CA THR A 17 3.27 -9.40 -12.32
C THR A 17 3.89 -10.73 -11.94
N PRO A 18 5.02 -11.13 -12.57
CA PRO A 18 5.70 -12.36 -12.16
C PRO A 18 6.13 -12.38 -10.68
N GLN A 19 6.34 -11.22 -10.08
CA GLN A 19 6.82 -11.13 -8.71
C GLN A 19 5.75 -10.78 -7.69
N PHE A 20 4.65 -10.16 -8.11
CA PHE A 20 3.65 -9.61 -7.19
C PHE A 20 2.24 -9.79 -7.68
N VAL A 21 1.33 -10.00 -6.73
CA VAL A 21 -0.11 -9.82 -6.97
C VAL A 21 -0.60 -8.81 -5.96
N LEU A 22 -1.21 -7.72 -6.42
CA LEU A 22 -1.83 -6.72 -5.57
C LEU A 22 -3.35 -6.88 -5.64
N GLU A 23 -3.99 -6.87 -4.48
CA GLU A 23 -5.45 -6.93 -4.34
C GLU A 23 -5.89 -5.95 -3.25
N PRO A 24 -7.11 -5.42 -3.30
CA PRO A 24 -7.57 -4.52 -2.24
C PRO A 24 -7.43 -5.16 -0.88
N LEU A 25 -6.89 -4.42 0.07
CA LEU A 25 -6.70 -4.91 1.43
C LEU A 25 -8.07 -5.10 2.10
N ASP A 26 -8.25 -6.23 2.78
CA ASP A 26 -9.52 -6.61 3.38
C ASP A 26 -9.27 -7.21 4.76
N PRO A 27 -10.23 -7.12 5.70
CA PRO A 27 -10.07 -7.74 7.01
C PRO A 27 -9.72 -9.23 7.00
N GLU A 28 -10.10 -9.96 5.95
CA GLU A 28 -9.73 -11.38 5.81
C GLU A 28 -8.23 -11.60 5.74
N HIS A 29 -7.45 -10.57 5.39
CA HIS A 29 -6.00 -10.64 5.34
C HIS A 29 -5.34 -10.44 6.71
N ASN A 30 -6.13 -10.19 7.76
CA ASN A 30 -5.61 -9.68 9.03
C ASN A 30 -4.49 -10.54 9.64
N ASP A 31 -4.69 -11.85 9.72
CA ASP A 31 -3.69 -12.70 10.38
C ASP A 31 -2.33 -12.63 9.70
N GLN A 32 -2.31 -12.73 8.39
CA GLN A 32 -1.07 -12.66 7.62
C GLN A 32 -0.47 -11.26 7.57
N ASP A 33 -1.33 -10.24 7.44
CA ASP A 33 -0.89 -8.85 7.44
C ASP A 33 -0.22 -8.49 8.77
N TYR A 34 -0.87 -8.85 9.87
CA TYR A 34 -0.33 -8.60 11.21
C TYR A 34 1.02 -9.27 11.39
N ASP A 35 1.14 -10.55 11.00
CA ASP A 35 2.39 -11.28 11.06
C ASP A 35 3.47 -10.61 10.20
N ALA A 36 3.10 -10.15 9.01
CA ALA A 36 4.04 -9.55 8.07
C ALA A 36 4.70 -8.31 8.65
N TRP A 37 3.89 -7.36 9.15
CA TRP A 37 4.48 -6.11 9.62
C TRP A 37 5.05 -6.21 11.04
N THR A 38 4.46 -7.02 11.93
CA THR A 38 5.00 -7.14 13.30
C THR A 38 6.37 -7.79 13.31
N SER A 39 6.65 -8.67 12.34
CA SER A 39 7.97 -9.27 12.20
C SER A 39 8.97 -8.36 11.49
N SER A 40 8.54 -7.17 11.07
CA SER A 40 9.33 -6.31 10.19
C SER A 40 9.36 -4.84 10.64
N ARG A 41 9.00 -4.55 11.89
CA ARG A 41 8.86 -3.15 12.37
C ARG A 41 10.09 -2.30 12.10
N GLU A 42 11.25 -2.79 12.49
CA GLU A 42 12.50 -2.06 12.33
C GLU A 42 12.82 -1.82 10.86
N HIS A 43 12.62 -2.86 10.05
CA HIS A 43 12.82 -2.78 8.61
C HIS A 43 11.89 -1.74 7.96
N ILE A 44 10.62 -1.73 8.36
CA ILE A 44 9.65 -0.78 7.82
C ILE A 44 10.03 0.65 8.19
N HIS A 45 10.42 0.90 9.45
CA HIS A 45 10.85 2.24 9.86
C HIS A 45 12.11 2.71 9.14
N ALA A 46 12.92 1.80 8.61
CA ALA A 46 14.08 2.14 7.81
C ALA A 46 13.76 2.28 6.33
N THR A 47 12.53 1.95 5.92
CA THR A 47 12.09 2.02 4.53
C THR A 47 11.74 3.46 4.14
N PRO A 48 12.19 3.95 2.97
CA PRO A 48 11.86 5.32 2.55
C PRO A 48 10.37 5.62 2.61
N GLY A 49 10.03 6.75 3.22
CA GLY A 49 8.66 7.18 3.43
C GLY A 49 8.13 6.85 4.83
N TRP A 50 8.77 5.94 5.56
CA TRP A 50 8.30 5.48 6.88
C TRP A 50 9.19 5.95 8.04
N GLU A 51 10.26 6.66 7.74
CA GLU A 51 11.28 7.02 8.77
C GLU A 51 10.71 7.84 9.92
N ASP A 52 9.76 8.73 9.62
CA ASP A 52 9.15 9.60 10.62
C ASP A 52 7.72 9.20 10.96
N SER A 53 7.28 8.02 10.54
CA SER A 53 5.92 7.55 10.77
C SER A 53 5.74 7.05 12.20
N SER A 54 4.56 7.27 12.76
CA SER A 54 4.18 6.70 14.05
C SER A 54 3.84 5.21 13.94
N TRP A 55 3.61 4.73 12.74
CA TRP A 55 3.35 3.32 12.45
C TRP A 55 4.56 2.73 11.70
N PRO A 56 5.00 1.50 11.91
CA PRO A 56 4.45 0.47 12.81
C PRO A 56 4.67 0.82 14.28
N ARG A 57 3.72 0.41 15.10
CA ARG A 57 3.75 0.55 16.55
C ARG A 57 3.13 -0.68 17.18
N GLU A 58 3.16 -0.78 18.49
CA GLU A 58 2.54 -1.89 19.17
C GLU A 58 1.02 -1.81 19.01
N MET A 59 0.42 -2.88 18.51
CA MET A 59 -1.02 -3.00 18.27
C MET A 59 -1.45 -4.43 18.53
N THR A 60 -2.69 -4.60 18.97
CA THR A 60 -3.27 -5.94 19.08
C THR A 60 -3.78 -6.41 17.70
N PRO A 61 -3.98 -7.72 17.51
CA PRO A 61 -4.59 -8.21 16.26
C PRO A 61 -5.96 -7.59 16.00
N GLU A 62 -6.74 -7.33 17.04
CA GLU A 62 -8.06 -6.72 16.92
C GLU A 62 -7.97 -5.27 16.44
N GLU A 63 -7.00 -4.52 16.95
CA GLU A 63 -6.76 -3.15 16.49
C GLU A 63 -6.32 -3.15 15.02
N ASN A 64 -5.47 -4.11 14.65
CA ASN A 64 -5.05 -4.23 13.25
C ASN A 64 -6.22 -4.54 12.33
N ARG A 65 -7.11 -5.45 12.77
CA ARG A 65 -8.30 -5.78 11.99
C ARG A 65 -9.17 -4.55 11.76
N ALA A 66 -9.33 -3.71 12.78
CA ALA A 66 -10.08 -2.46 12.65
C ALA A 66 -9.43 -1.52 11.63
N ASP A 67 -8.10 -1.46 11.60
CA ASP A 67 -7.37 -0.68 10.60
C ASP A 67 -7.61 -1.21 9.19
N LEU A 68 -7.60 -2.53 9.01
CA LEU A 68 -7.88 -3.14 7.72
C LEU A 68 -9.31 -2.84 7.27
N GLN A 69 -10.26 -2.85 8.19
CA GLN A 69 -11.63 -2.49 7.87
C GLN A 69 -11.73 -1.02 7.43
N ARG A 70 -11.00 -0.12 8.10
CA ARG A 70 -10.98 1.29 7.72
C ARG A 70 -10.42 1.46 6.31
N HIS A 71 -9.34 0.74 5.97
CA HIS A 71 -8.78 0.79 4.62
C HIS A 71 -9.75 0.24 3.58
N ALA A 72 -10.46 -0.84 3.91
CA ALA A 72 -11.47 -1.39 3.00
C ALA A 72 -12.62 -0.41 2.78
N ASP A 73 -13.04 0.28 3.84
CA ASP A 73 -14.08 1.31 3.75
C ASP A 73 -13.62 2.50 2.89
N ASP A 74 -12.38 2.94 3.08
CA ASP A 74 -11.80 4.02 2.24
C ASP A 74 -11.80 3.63 0.77
N PHE A 75 -11.45 2.38 0.47
CA PHE A 75 -11.44 1.87 -0.90
C PHE A 75 -12.86 1.93 -1.51
N ARG A 76 -13.84 1.42 -0.77
CA ARG A 76 -15.23 1.43 -1.22
C ARG A 76 -15.75 2.86 -1.41
N ASN A 77 -15.36 3.76 -0.52
CA ASN A 77 -15.77 5.16 -0.57
C ASN A 77 -14.93 6.00 -1.53
N ARG A 78 -13.91 5.41 -2.15
CA ARG A 78 -13.03 6.07 -3.13
C ARG A 78 -12.26 7.24 -2.53
N THR A 79 -11.93 7.14 -1.25
CA THR A 79 -11.19 8.20 -0.52
C THR A 79 -9.73 7.84 -0.29
N GLY A 80 -9.36 6.59 -0.51
CA GLY A 80 -7.99 6.09 -0.39
C GLY A 80 -7.96 4.63 -0.80
N PHE A 81 -6.85 4.19 -1.36
CA PHE A 81 -6.77 2.85 -1.93
C PHE A 81 -5.56 2.12 -1.37
N THR A 82 -5.82 1.06 -0.61
CA THR A 82 -4.76 0.22 -0.02
C THR A 82 -4.84 -1.16 -0.62
N TYR A 83 -3.69 -1.67 -1.06
CA TYR A 83 -3.57 -2.99 -1.65
C TYR A 83 -2.63 -3.84 -0.81
N THR A 84 -3.04 -5.07 -0.52
CA THR A 84 -2.12 -6.06 0.02
C THR A 84 -1.26 -6.59 -1.13
N VAL A 85 0.00 -6.90 -0.84
CA VAL A 85 0.93 -7.47 -1.82
C VAL A 85 1.14 -8.93 -1.47
N LEU A 86 0.86 -9.79 -2.44
CA LEU A 86 0.92 -11.24 -2.26
C LEU A 86 2.02 -11.84 -3.11
N GLU A 87 2.64 -12.90 -2.60
CA GLU A 87 3.54 -13.73 -3.40
C GLU A 87 2.68 -14.56 -4.36
N PRO A 88 2.98 -14.53 -5.68
CA PRO A 88 2.08 -15.18 -6.65
C PRO A 88 1.85 -16.67 -6.42
N ALA A 89 2.90 -17.41 -6.05
CA ALA A 89 2.79 -18.86 -5.91
C ALA A 89 2.06 -19.28 -4.64
N SER A 90 2.44 -18.69 -3.50
CA SER A 90 1.91 -19.09 -2.19
C SER A 90 0.70 -18.27 -1.75
N ARG A 91 0.56 -17.06 -2.30
CA ARG A 91 -0.43 -16.06 -1.89
C ARG A 91 -0.20 -15.55 -0.47
N ASP A 92 1.00 -15.71 0.05
CA ASP A 92 1.38 -15.14 1.34
C ASP A 92 1.48 -13.62 1.25
N VAL A 93 1.06 -12.93 2.31
CA VAL A 93 1.19 -11.48 2.39
C VAL A 93 2.66 -11.13 2.59
N ILE A 94 3.22 -10.36 1.66
CA ILE A 94 4.63 -9.95 1.69
C ILE A 94 4.80 -8.44 1.75
N GLY A 95 3.72 -7.66 1.68
CA GLY A 95 3.82 -6.21 1.74
C GLY A 95 2.48 -5.53 1.62
N CYS A 96 2.53 -4.21 1.44
CA CYS A 96 1.34 -3.40 1.33
C CYS A 96 1.66 -2.11 0.57
N VAL A 97 0.67 -1.60 -0.17
CA VAL A 97 0.78 -0.36 -0.93
C VAL A 97 -0.39 0.53 -0.57
N TYR A 98 -0.11 1.80 -0.29
CA TYR A 98 -1.12 2.79 0.10
C TYR A 98 -1.12 3.93 -0.89
N ILE A 99 -2.31 4.32 -1.37
CA ILE A 99 -2.47 5.41 -2.32
C ILE A 99 -3.54 6.35 -1.76
N TYR A 100 -3.13 7.51 -1.28
CA TYR A 100 -4.00 8.45 -0.59
C TYR A 100 -3.79 9.87 -1.10
N PRO A 101 -4.79 10.74 -0.93
CA PRO A 101 -4.59 12.16 -1.25
C PRO A 101 -3.54 12.78 -0.32
N LEU A 102 -2.82 13.77 -0.84
CA LEU A 102 -1.85 14.54 -0.06
C LEU A 102 -2.30 16.00 -0.07
N PRO A 103 -3.17 16.40 0.88
CA PRO A 103 -3.71 17.75 0.91
C PRO A 103 -2.61 18.80 1.10
N ASP A 104 -2.88 20.01 0.61
CA ASP A 104 -1.99 21.15 0.76
C ASP A 104 -0.61 20.95 0.13
N SER A 105 -0.57 20.20 -0.98
CA SER A 105 0.67 19.95 -1.71
C SER A 105 0.41 20.07 -3.21
N ASP A 106 1.50 20.09 -3.98
CA ASP A 106 1.44 20.11 -5.44
C ASP A 106 1.21 18.72 -6.04
N TYR A 107 1.17 17.69 -5.20
CA TYR A 107 0.95 16.31 -5.66
C TYR A 107 -0.52 15.95 -5.67
N ASP A 108 -0.93 15.19 -6.67
CA ASP A 108 -2.30 14.68 -6.75
C ASP A 108 -2.56 13.54 -5.77
N ALA A 109 -1.50 12.81 -5.42
CA ALA A 109 -1.61 11.68 -4.51
C ALA A 109 -0.26 11.41 -3.85
N ARG A 110 -0.31 10.65 -2.77
CA ARG A 110 0.86 10.11 -2.10
C ARG A 110 0.79 8.59 -2.11
N ALA A 111 1.90 7.94 -2.45
CA ALA A 111 2.02 6.50 -2.36
C ALA A 111 3.04 6.12 -1.30
N LEU A 112 2.74 5.06 -0.57
CA LEU A 112 3.63 4.45 0.41
C LEU A 112 3.61 2.95 0.18
N SER A 113 4.73 2.29 0.43
CA SER A 113 4.77 0.83 0.37
C SER A 113 5.83 0.28 1.30
N TRP A 114 5.63 -0.94 1.75
CA TRP A 114 6.62 -1.68 2.51
C TRP A 114 6.56 -3.15 2.12
N VAL A 115 7.66 -3.86 2.32
CA VAL A 115 7.72 -5.32 2.20
C VAL A 115 8.21 -5.89 3.52
N ARG A 116 7.92 -7.18 3.75
CA ARG A 116 8.45 -7.90 4.91
C ARG A 116 9.96 -7.88 4.88
N ALA A 117 10.58 -7.88 6.06
CA ALA A 117 12.04 -7.92 6.18
C ALA A 117 12.64 -9.13 5.44
N SER A 118 11.94 -10.27 5.46
CA SER A 118 12.39 -11.48 4.76
C SER A 118 12.38 -11.33 3.23
N HIS A 119 11.73 -10.30 2.71
CA HIS A 119 11.61 -10.02 1.28
C HIS A 119 12.17 -8.65 0.92
N ALA A 120 13.14 -8.17 1.71
CA ALA A 120 13.70 -6.82 1.56
C ALA A 120 14.18 -6.53 0.13
N GLN A 121 14.68 -7.53 -0.58
CA GLN A 121 15.17 -7.38 -1.95
C GLN A 121 14.06 -7.02 -2.93
N LEU A 122 12.80 -7.18 -2.55
CA LEU A 122 11.66 -6.87 -3.40
C LEU A 122 11.14 -5.43 -3.23
N ASP A 123 11.70 -4.67 -2.29
CA ASP A 123 11.22 -3.31 -2.03
C ASP A 123 11.39 -2.39 -3.26
N THR A 124 12.59 -2.34 -3.83
CA THR A 124 12.84 -1.53 -5.02
C THR A 124 12.07 -2.02 -6.25
N PRO A 125 12.01 -3.33 -6.54
CA PRO A 125 11.14 -3.82 -7.62
C PRO A 125 9.68 -3.45 -7.43
N LEU A 126 9.16 -3.52 -6.22
CA LEU A 126 7.76 -3.13 -5.95
C LEU A 126 7.56 -1.63 -6.23
N TRP A 127 8.47 -0.78 -5.75
CA TRP A 127 8.41 0.65 -6.00
C TRP A 127 8.38 0.96 -7.50
N ARG A 128 9.21 0.28 -8.29
CA ARG A 128 9.26 0.48 -9.75
C ARG A 128 7.93 0.09 -10.40
N VAL A 129 7.43 -1.09 -10.06
CA VAL A 129 6.17 -1.60 -10.63
C VAL A 129 5.02 -0.66 -10.29
N VAL A 130 4.91 -0.26 -9.03
CA VAL A 130 3.83 0.62 -8.58
C VAL A 130 3.96 2.01 -9.21
N SER A 131 5.18 2.54 -9.31
CA SER A 131 5.41 3.85 -9.93
C SER A 131 4.95 3.85 -11.39
N GLU A 132 5.29 2.81 -12.14
CA GLU A 132 4.85 2.66 -13.54
C GLU A 132 3.33 2.51 -13.64
N TRP A 133 2.76 1.72 -12.75
CA TRP A 133 1.31 1.50 -12.69
C TRP A 133 0.56 2.80 -12.42
N LEU A 134 1.04 3.58 -11.46
CA LEU A 134 0.42 4.87 -11.13
C LEU A 134 0.52 5.86 -12.31
N ALA A 135 1.61 5.83 -13.05
CA ALA A 135 1.80 6.72 -14.18
C ALA A 135 0.95 6.34 -15.39
N SER A 136 0.69 5.04 -15.59
CA SER A 136 0.00 4.56 -16.79
C SER A 136 -1.49 4.30 -16.60
N ASP A 137 -1.90 3.82 -15.42
CA ASP A 137 -3.25 3.30 -15.20
C ASP A 137 -4.11 4.16 -14.28
N TRP A 138 -3.54 5.18 -13.66
CA TRP A 138 -4.24 6.04 -12.69
C TRP A 138 -4.33 7.47 -13.22
N PRO A 139 -5.33 8.25 -12.75
CA PRO A 139 -5.58 9.58 -13.30
C PRO A 139 -4.76 10.69 -12.64
N PHE A 140 -3.61 10.36 -12.06
CA PHE A 140 -2.77 11.33 -11.34
C PHE A 140 -1.72 11.94 -12.28
N GLY A 141 -1.59 13.27 -12.26
CA GLY A 141 -0.52 13.96 -12.97
C GLY A 141 0.80 13.91 -12.21
N SER A 142 0.73 13.85 -10.87
CA SER A 142 1.93 13.77 -10.04
C SER A 142 1.64 12.98 -8.76
N VAL A 143 2.58 12.13 -8.36
CA VAL A 143 2.46 11.31 -7.15
C VAL A 143 3.75 11.46 -6.34
N GLU A 144 3.59 11.76 -5.04
CA GLU A 144 4.72 11.75 -4.12
C GLU A 144 4.93 10.32 -3.64
N TYR A 145 6.05 9.73 -4.00
CA TYR A 145 6.39 8.36 -3.65
C TYR A 145 7.91 8.30 -3.42
N ALA A 146 8.30 8.11 -2.18
CA ALA A 146 9.71 8.18 -1.79
C ALA A 146 10.56 7.23 -2.64
N PRO A 147 11.59 7.74 -3.32
CA PRO A 147 12.39 6.92 -4.25
C PRO A 147 13.15 5.81 -3.55
N ARG A 148 13.32 4.70 -4.25
CA ARG A 148 14.21 3.59 -3.89
C ARG A 148 15.34 3.58 -4.92
N THR A 149 16.55 3.48 -4.45
CA THR A 149 17.70 3.43 -5.35
C THR A 149 18.46 2.15 -5.20
#